data_cbdf6641ce70f1908bffb50d26f75664
#
_entry.id   cbdf6641ce70f1908bffb50d26f75664
#
_cell.length_a   1.000
_cell.length_b   1.000
_cell.length_c   1.000
_cell.angle_alpha   90.00
_cell.angle_beta   90.00
_cell.angle_gamma   90.00
#
_symmetry.space_group_name_H-M   'P 1'
#
loop_
_entity.id
_entity.type
_entity.pdbx_description
1 polymer ?
#
loop_
_entity_poly.entity_id
_entity_poly.type
_entity_poly.pdbx_seq_one_letter_code
_entity_poly.pdbx_strand_id
1 'polypeptide(L)'
;MRAVMLATVLLVPTALSAQNRDTSVAAATQAARIAPRPFGWQGATQLFVYAPGGLYMVTAAVGQVTDIMLQDGETLSDTGAVAAGDTVRWVIGEASSGDGAGRQTHILVKPTDPGLSTNLVINTNKRTYHVELRSTRATYMASVGWSYPQDELIAIQHAQETADAKTASQVAVGIDPAQLNFGYRLTGPDVSWKPAQVFDDGAKSYVLMPEGIAQTELPPLFLLGERNKAELVNYRVSGRYLIIDRLFTVAELRLGTKKQQIVRITRTSAAEHRS
;
A
#
# COMPACT_ATOMS: atom_id res chain seq x y z
N MET A 1 -24.43 -49.66 69.13
CA MET A 1 -24.66 -49.81 67.71
C MET A 1 -24.06 -48.59 66.99
N ARG A 2 -22.91 -48.74 66.33
CA ARG A 2 -22.24 -47.69 65.58
C ARG A 2 -22.47 -47.92 64.08
N ALA A 3 -23.18 -47.04 63.39
CA ALA A 3 -23.42 -47.08 61.98
C ALA A 3 -22.21 -46.55 61.25
N VAL A 4 -21.59 -47.34 60.39
CA VAL A 4 -20.52 -46.95 59.49
C VAL A 4 -21.18 -46.46 58.19
N MET A 5 -21.08 -45.14 57.90
CA MET A 5 -21.43 -44.54 56.57
C MET A 5 -20.30 -44.78 55.57
N LEU A 6 -20.60 -45.59 54.56
CA LEU A 6 -19.71 -45.79 53.40
C LEU A 6 -19.90 -44.62 52.38
N ALA A 7 -18.93 -43.76 52.22
CA ALA A 7 -18.96 -42.72 51.21
C ALA A 7 -18.49 -43.32 49.89
N THR A 8 -19.39 -43.43 48.92
CA THR A 8 -19.08 -43.86 47.56
C THR A 8 -18.59 -42.64 46.75
N VAL A 9 -17.29 -42.60 46.46
CA VAL A 9 -16.71 -41.58 45.56
C VAL A 9 -17.01 -41.97 44.10
N LEU A 10 -17.88 -41.23 43.42
CA LEU A 10 -18.10 -41.37 42.00
C LEU A 10 -16.91 -40.73 41.25
N LEU A 11 -16.07 -41.55 40.64
CA LEU A 11 -15.13 -41.09 39.60
C LEU A 11 -15.94 -40.75 38.35
N VAL A 12 -16.04 -39.44 38.03
CA VAL A 12 -16.59 -38.97 36.76
C VAL A 12 -15.44 -39.06 35.73
N PRO A 13 -15.65 -39.75 34.61
CA PRO A 13 -14.55 -39.91 33.62
C PRO A 13 -14.24 -38.59 32.91
N THR A 14 -12.94 -38.26 32.82
CA THR A 14 -12.38 -37.08 32.18
C THR A 14 -12.45 -37.10 30.64
N ALA A 15 -13.28 -37.95 30.03
CA ALA A 15 -13.41 -38.07 28.57
C ALA A 15 -14.15 -36.89 27.90
N LEU A 16 -14.85 -36.05 28.64
CA LEU A 16 -15.67 -34.96 28.08
C LEU A 16 -14.84 -33.78 27.55
N SER A 17 -13.61 -33.60 28.03
CA SER A 17 -12.76 -32.48 27.63
C SER A 17 -12.00 -32.72 26.32
N ALA A 18 -11.73 -33.94 25.92
CA ALA A 18 -11.09 -34.27 24.64
C ALA A 18 -12.08 -34.12 23.48
N GLN A 19 -13.28 -34.60 23.61
CA GLN A 19 -14.32 -34.54 22.59
C GLN A 19 -14.75 -33.09 22.25
N ASN A 20 -14.68 -32.18 23.23
CA ASN A 20 -15.00 -30.77 23.01
C ASN A 20 -13.85 -30.02 22.25
N ARG A 21 -12.61 -30.48 22.37
CA ARG A 21 -11.47 -29.90 21.61
C ARG A 21 -11.50 -30.35 20.16
N ASP A 22 -11.77 -31.60 19.86
CA ASP A 22 -11.84 -32.11 18.47
C ASP A 22 -12.98 -31.46 17.69
N THR A 23 -14.13 -31.20 18.33
CA THR A 23 -15.24 -30.47 17.71
C THR A 23 -14.88 -29.02 17.40
N SER A 24 -14.08 -28.34 18.25
CA SER A 24 -13.66 -26.97 18.02
C SER A 24 -12.65 -26.87 16.87
N VAL A 25 -11.72 -27.81 16.75
CA VAL A 25 -10.76 -27.88 15.62
C VAL A 25 -11.48 -28.15 14.30
N ALA A 26 -12.42 -29.12 14.30
CA ALA A 26 -13.20 -29.41 13.11
C ALA A 26 -14.07 -28.22 12.68
N ALA A 27 -14.66 -27.50 13.61
CA ALA A 27 -15.45 -26.30 13.34
C ALA A 27 -14.59 -25.17 12.77
N ALA A 28 -13.39 -24.95 13.32
CA ALA A 28 -12.45 -23.95 12.82
C ALA A 28 -11.99 -24.28 11.40
N THR A 29 -11.62 -25.54 11.13
CA THR A 29 -11.23 -26.01 9.81
C THR A 29 -12.39 -25.85 8.80
N GLN A 30 -13.61 -26.19 9.22
CA GLN A 30 -14.79 -26.01 8.36
C GLN A 30 -15.08 -24.55 8.06
N ALA A 31 -14.91 -23.66 9.02
CA ALA A 31 -15.11 -22.22 8.84
C ALA A 31 -14.04 -21.60 7.92
N ALA A 32 -12.82 -22.14 7.91
CA ALA A 32 -11.73 -21.69 7.05
C ALA A 32 -11.87 -22.15 5.59
N ARG A 33 -12.72 -23.12 5.29
CA ARG A 33 -12.90 -23.66 3.91
C ARG A 33 -13.48 -22.62 2.97
N ILE A 34 -12.80 -22.43 1.85
CA ILE A 34 -13.23 -21.57 0.75
C ILE A 34 -13.51 -22.44 -0.47
N ALA A 35 -14.80 -22.61 -0.75
CA ALA A 35 -15.26 -23.37 -1.90
C ALA A 35 -15.15 -22.56 -3.19
N PRO A 36 -14.99 -23.22 -4.37
CA PRO A 36 -15.04 -22.56 -5.67
C PRO A 36 -16.39 -21.88 -5.87
N ARG A 37 -16.38 -20.70 -6.48
CA ARG A 37 -17.60 -19.94 -6.75
C ARG A 37 -18.06 -20.15 -8.18
N PRO A 38 -19.37 -20.25 -8.46
CA PRO A 38 -19.89 -20.43 -9.82
C PRO A 38 -19.46 -19.33 -10.79
N PHE A 39 -19.30 -18.09 -10.30
CA PHE A 39 -18.90 -16.92 -11.11
C PHE A 39 -17.40 -16.58 -10.99
N GLY A 40 -16.61 -17.42 -10.32
CA GLY A 40 -15.16 -17.21 -10.12
C GLY A 40 -14.30 -17.78 -11.24
N TRP A 41 -14.84 -18.02 -12.42
CA TRP A 41 -14.11 -18.62 -13.55
C TRP A 41 -13.70 -17.58 -14.56
N GLN A 42 -12.42 -17.60 -14.94
CA GLN A 42 -11.88 -16.89 -16.11
C GLN A 42 -11.33 -17.94 -17.09
N GLY A 43 -12.09 -18.22 -18.14
CA GLY A 43 -11.77 -19.34 -19.02
C GLY A 43 -11.78 -20.66 -18.26
N ALA A 44 -10.64 -21.38 -18.26
CA ALA A 44 -10.47 -22.64 -17.54
C ALA A 44 -9.93 -22.47 -16.10
N THR A 45 -9.70 -21.24 -15.66
CA THR A 45 -9.10 -20.92 -14.34
C THR A 45 -10.17 -20.57 -13.32
N GLN A 46 -10.21 -21.28 -12.19
CA GLN A 46 -10.98 -20.89 -11.01
C GLN A 46 -10.18 -19.82 -10.25
N LEU A 47 -10.72 -18.62 -10.13
CA LEU A 47 -10.14 -17.57 -9.30
C LEU A 47 -10.79 -17.54 -7.92
N PHE A 48 -9.96 -17.65 -6.89
CA PHE A 48 -10.32 -17.37 -5.52
C PHE A 48 -9.96 -15.93 -5.14
N VAL A 49 -10.59 -15.39 -4.12
CA VAL A 49 -10.10 -14.17 -3.45
C VAL A 49 -9.18 -14.61 -2.33
N TYR A 50 -7.94 -14.12 -2.32
CA TYR A 50 -7.00 -14.47 -1.26
C TYR A 50 -7.47 -13.90 0.08
N ALA A 51 -7.50 -14.77 1.08
CA ALA A 51 -7.75 -14.44 2.49
C ALA A 51 -6.70 -15.16 3.36
N PRO A 52 -5.98 -14.45 4.24
CA PRO A 52 -5.04 -15.06 5.15
C PRO A 52 -5.71 -16.16 5.99
N GLY A 53 -5.09 -17.33 6.06
CA GLY A 53 -5.62 -18.49 6.78
C GLY A 53 -6.80 -19.21 6.09
N GLY A 54 -7.18 -18.81 4.88
CA GLY A 54 -8.19 -19.52 4.09
C GLY A 54 -7.71 -20.89 3.63
N LEU A 55 -8.60 -21.90 3.67
CA LEU A 55 -8.37 -23.26 3.18
C LEU A 55 -9.12 -23.45 1.86
N TYR A 56 -8.40 -23.40 0.74
CA TYR A 56 -8.98 -23.40 -0.61
C TYR A 56 -9.25 -24.82 -1.10
N MET A 57 -10.50 -25.08 -1.49
CA MET A 57 -10.92 -26.39 -1.97
C MET A 57 -10.64 -26.52 -3.46
N VAL A 58 -9.71 -27.40 -3.81
CA VAL A 58 -9.30 -27.68 -5.19
C VAL A 58 -9.65 -29.13 -5.57
N THR A 59 -10.29 -29.29 -6.70
CA THR A 59 -10.69 -30.59 -7.25
C THR A 59 -9.80 -30.96 -8.42
N ALA A 60 -9.16 -32.12 -8.33
CA ALA A 60 -8.33 -32.72 -9.39
C ALA A 60 -8.93 -34.04 -9.86
N ALA A 61 -8.51 -34.57 -11.00
CA ALA A 61 -8.97 -35.88 -11.52
C ALA A 61 -7.81 -36.77 -11.93
N VAL A 62 -8.05 -38.07 -11.85
CA VAL A 62 -7.08 -39.08 -12.33
C VAL A 62 -6.80 -38.87 -13.81
N GLY A 63 -5.51 -38.92 -14.19
CA GLY A 63 -5.10 -38.70 -15.57
C GLY A 63 -5.09 -37.26 -16.04
N GLN A 64 -5.50 -36.31 -15.18
CA GLN A 64 -5.48 -34.88 -15.45
C GLN A 64 -4.49 -34.16 -14.51
N VAL A 65 -3.90 -33.06 -14.99
CA VAL A 65 -3.08 -32.16 -14.20
C VAL A 65 -3.92 -30.93 -13.83
N THR A 66 -3.91 -30.55 -12.57
CA THR A 66 -4.45 -29.28 -12.12
C THR A 66 -3.29 -28.33 -11.87
N ASP A 67 -3.30 -27.17 -12.48
CA ASP A 67 -2.30 -26.11 -12.35
C ASP A 67 -2.73 -25.10 -11.26
N ILE A 68 -1.94 -24.99 -10.22
CA ILE A 68 -2.11 -24.00 -9.16
C ILE A 68 -1.13 -22.86 -9.41
N MET A 69 -1.66 -21.72 -9.92
CA MET A 69 -0.88 -20.55 -10.29
C MET A 69 -0.75 -19.59 -9.12
N LEU A 70 0.49 -19.17 -8.80
CA LEU A 70 0.76 -18.13 -7.82
C LEU A 70 0.67 -16.75 -8.47
N GLN A 71 0.79 -15.69 -7.68
CA GLN A 71 0.82 -14.31 -8.17
C GLN A 71 2.09 -14.06 -9.02
N ASP A 72 1.99 -13.23 -10.02
CA ASP A 72 3.15 -12.80 -10.82
C ASP A 72 4.24 -12.21 -9.92
N GLY A 73 5.50 -12.64 -10.16
CA GLY A 73 6.65 -12.27 -9.36
C GLY A 73 6.69 -12.90 -7.96
N GLU A 74 5.77 -13.80 -7.64
CA GLU A 74 5.79 -14.59 -6.40
C GLU A 74 6.62 -15.85 -6.60
N THR A 75 7.55 -16.10 -5.68
CA THR A 75 8.51 -17.23 -5.74
C THR A 75 8.36 -18.12 -4.52
N LEU A 76 8.65 -19.40 -4.69
CA LEU A 76 8.68 -20.34 -3.58
C LEU A 76 9.80 -20.00 -2.60
N SER A 77 9.59 -20.29 -1.31
CA SER A 77 10.63 -20.21 -0.29
C SER A 77 11.71 -21.28 -0.51
N ASP A 78 12.93 -21.03 -0.05
CA ASP A 78 14.10 -21.87 -0.41
C ASP A 78 14.00 -23.34 0.00
N THR A 79 13.43 -23.64 1.19
CA THR A 79 13.41 -25.03 1.70
C THR A 79 12.01 -25.42 2.17
N GLY A 80 11.51 -26.55 1.69
CA GLY A 80 10.21 -27.07 2.10
C GLY A 80 9.03 -26.17 1.68
N ALA A 81 9.21 -25.47 0.57
CA ALA A 81 8.23 -24.51 0.08
C ALA A 81 6.86 -25.12 -0.19
N VAL A 82 6.83 -26.36 -0.69
CA VAL A 82 5.62 -27.13 -0.98
C VAL A 82 5.60 -28.38 -0.13
N ALA A 83 4.59 -28.53 0.71
CA ALA A 83 4.40 -29.67 1.58
C ALA A 83 3.00 -30.25 1.40
N ALA A 84 2.91 -31.55 1.19
CA ALA A 84 1.62 -32.26 1.11
C ALA A 84 1.53 -33.36 2.17
N GLY A 85 0.32 -33.57 2.67
CA GLY A 85 0.06 -34.63 3.66
C GLY A 85 0.17 -36.02 3.06
N ASP A 86 -0.05 -36.18 1.76
CA ASP A 86 0.05 -37.46 1.03
C ASP A 86 0.88 -37.25 -0.24
N THR A 87 2.17 -37.59 -0.16
CA THR A 87 3.11 -37.50 -1.27
C THR A 87 3.25 -38.77 -2.07
N VAL A 88 2.57 -39.86 -1.66
CA VAL A 88 2.61 -41.16 -2.35
C VAL A 88 1.55 -41.21 -3.44
N ARG A 89 0.33 -40.76 -3.13
CA ARG A 89 -0.80 -40.84 -4.06
C ARG A 89 -1.10 -39.51 -4.78
N TRP A 90 -0.31 -38.46 -4.50
CA TRP A 90 -0.35 -37.20 -5.19
C TRP A 90 1.01 -36.88 -5.78
N VAL A 91 1.06 -36.82 -7.11
CA VAL A 91 2.25 -36.33 -7.80
C VAL A 91 2.21 -34.82 -7.82
N ILE A 92 3.25 -34.20 -7.30
CA ILE A 92 3.37 -32.74 -7.21
C ILE A 92 4.62 -32.33 -7.96
N GLY A 93 4.49 -31.37 -8.85
CA GLY A 93 5.60 -30.79 -9.61
C GLY A 93 5.59 -29.27 -9.53
N GLU A 94 6.72 -28.68 -9.82
CA GLU A 94 6.89 -27.22 -9.90
C GLU A 94 7.28 -26.85 -11.32
N ALA A 95 6.74 -25.73 -11.79
CA ALA A 95 7.09 -25.14 -13.08
C ALA A 95 7.07 -23.61 -12.96
N SER A 96 7.65 -22.94 -13.93
CA SER A 96 7.50 -21.48 -14.04
C SER A 96 7.32 -21.08 -15.49
N SER A 97 6.54 -20.04 -15.71
CA SER A 97 6.32 -19.41 -17.01
C SER A 97 6.68 -17.93 -16.94
N GLY A 98 6.90 -17.31 -18.10
CA GLY A 98 7.31 -15.89 -18.19
C GLY A 98 8.74 -15.64 -17.70
N ASP A 99 9.13 -14.38 -17.71
CA ASP A 99 10.44 -13.90 -17.28
C ASP A 99 10.34 -12.56 -16.53
N GLY A 100 11.41 -12.19 -15.85
CA GLY A 100 11.47 -10.92 -15.11
C GLY A 100 10.34 -10.76 -14.10
N ALA A 101 9.71 -9.59 -14.09
CA ALA A 101 8.59 -9.26 -13.18
C ALA A 101 7.29 -10.01 -13.50
N GLY A 102 7.14 -10.52 -14.75
CA GLY A 102 6.00 -11.33 -15.18
C GLY A 102 6.22 -12.83 -14.99
N ARG A 103 7.29 -13.25 -14.29
CA ARG A 103 7.50 -14.67 -13.99
C ARG A 103 6.44 -15.17 -13.02
N GLN A 104 5.76 -16.26 -13.44
CA GLN A 104 4.73 -16.91 -12.65
C GLN A 104 5.17 -18.31 -12.21
N THR A 105 4.94 -18.64 -10.96
CA THR A 105 5.22 -19.98 -10.40
C THR A 105 3.95 -20.82 -10.44
N HIS A 106 4.11 -22.08 -10.86
CA HIS A 106 3.04 -23.06 -11.01
C HIS A 106 3.31 -24.28 -10.13
N ILE A 107 2.32 -24.72 -9.39
CA ILE A 107 2.34 -25.99 -8.67
C ILE A 107 1.38 -26.94 -9.37
N LEU A 108 1.94 -27.97 -9.99
CA LEU A 108 1.20 -28.95 -10.79
C LEU A 108 0.83 -30.13 -9.91
N VAL A 109 -0.45 -30.44 -9.79
CA VAL A 109 -0.93 -31.56 -8.95
C VAL A 109 -1.69 -32.58 -9.79
N LYS A 110 -1.44 -33.87 -9.51
CA LYS A 110 -2.05 -35.00 -10.18
C LYS A 110 -2.30 -36.14 -9.20
N PRO A 111 -3.54 -36.57 -8.95
CA PRO A 111 -3.86 -37.73 -8.12
C PRO A 111 -3.63 -39.04 -8.86
N THR A 112 -3.27 -40.11 -8.16
CA THR A 112 -3.19 -41.47 -8.72
C THR A 112 -4.53 -42.20 -8.77
N ASP A 113 -5.42 -41.88 -7.82
CA ASP A 113 -6.71 -42.58 -7.63
C ASP A 113 -7.84 -41.58 -7.36
N PRO A 114 -9.09 -41.92 -7.68
CA PRO A 114 -10.24 -41.11 -7.32
C PRO A 114 -10.60 -41.30 -5.82
N GLY A 115 -11.27 -40.30 -5.24
CA GLY A 115 -11.72 -40.33 -3.83
C GLY A 115 -10.65 -40.05 -2.80
N LEU A 116 -9.46 -39.61 -3.22
CA LEU A 116 -8.40 -39.18 -2.32
C LEU A 116 -8.69 -37.77 -1.80
N SER A 117 -8.24 -37.50 -0.56
CA SER A 117 -8.21 -36.18 0.02
C SER A 117 -6.89 -35.97 0.73
N THR A 118 -6.27 -34.82 0.52
CA THR A 118 -5.05 -34.40 1.25
C THR A 118 -5.03 -32.88 1.39
N ASN A 119 -4.10 -32.38 2.16
CA ASN A 119 -3.80 -30.95 2.22
C ASN A 119 -2.47 -30.65 1.52
N LEU A 120 -2.37 -29.43 1.01
CA LEU A 120 -1.15 -28.89 0.42
C LEU A 120 -0.89 -27.54 1.09
N VAL A 121 0.34 -27.30 1.50
CA VAL A 121 0.81 -26.02 2.02
C VAL A 121 1.87 -25.50 1.08
N ILE A 122 1.70 -24.28 0.58
CA ILE A 122 2.64 -23.62 -0.32
C ILE A 122 3.13 -22.35 0.37
N ASN A 123 4.43 -22.29 0.63
CA ASN A 123 5.10 -21.15 1.24
C ASN A 123 5.86 -20.35 0.18
N THR A 124 5.66 -19.05 0.16
CA THR A 124 6.26 -18.15 -0.82
C THR A 124 6.94 -16.97 -0.14
N ASN A 125 7.64 -16.15 -0.91
CA ASN A 125 8.23 -14.90 -0.43
C ASN A 125 7.18 -13.85 -0.01
N LYS A 126 5.89 -14.04 -0.33
CA LYS A 126 4.82 -13.09 0.01
C LYS A 126 3.84 -13.63 1.06
N ARG A 127 3.50 -14.93 0.98
CA ARG A 127 2.40 -15.51 1.79
C ARG A 127 2.44 -17.03 1.82
N THR A 128 1.54 -17.61 2.62
CA THR A 128 1.30 -19.05 2.67
C THR A 128 -0.10 -19.36 2.15
N TYR A 129 -0.22 -20.39 1.31
CA TYR A 129 -1.49 -20.91 0.83
C TYR A 129 -1.77 -22.26 1.48
N HIS A 130 -2.98 -22.45 1.97
CA HIS A 130 -3.47 -23.74 2.44
C HIS A 130 -4.53 -24.25 1.47
N VAL A 131 -4.28 -25.41 0.87
CA VAL A 131 -5.15 -25.99 -0.12
C VAL A 131 -5.61 -27.37 0.33
N GLU A 132 -6.91 -27.63 0.26
CA GLU A 132 -7.49 -28.96 0.42
C GLU A 132 -7.68 -29.55 -0.98
N LEU A 133 -6.93 -30.60 -1.31
CA LEU A 133 -7.00 -31.33 -2.56
C LEU A 133 -7.98 -32.47 -2.44
N ARG A 134 -8.90 -32.57 -3.39
CA ARG A 134 -9.82 -33.70 -3.54
C ARG A 134 -9.74 -34.28 -4.94
N SER A 135 -9.66 -35.61 -5.03
CA SER A 135 -9.62 -36.30 -6.32
C SER A 135 -10.97 -36.87 -6.73
N THR A 136 -11.26 -36.77 -8.01
CA THR A 136 -12.45 -37.36 -8.65
C THR A 136 -12.07 -38.27 -9.83
N ARG A 137 -13.04 -38.88 -10.44
CA ARG A 137 -12.81 -39.71 -11.65
C ARG A 137 -12.62 -38.86 -12.90
N ALA A 138 -13.35 -37.76 -13.04
CA ALA A 138 -13.40 -36.98 -14.28
C ALA A 138 -13.47 -35.46 -14.08
N THR A 139 -14.17 -35.00 -13.06
CA THR A 139 -14.33 -33.57 -12.81
C THR A 139 -13.06 -32.99 -12.16
N TYR A 140 -12.50 -31.95 -12.75
CA TYR A 140 -11.28 -31.30 -12.24
C TYR A 140 -11.28 -29.81 -12.58
N MET A 141 -10.49 -29.07 -11.85
CA MET A 141 -10.11 -27.70 -12.19
C MET A 141 -8.84 -27.76 -13.03
N ALA A 142 -8.90 -27.26 -14.25
CA ALA A 142 -7.72 -27.25 -15.12
C ALA A 142 -6.65 -26.30 -14.56
N SER A 143 -7.11 -25.14 -14.05
CA SER A 143 -6.25 -24.17 -13.41
C SER A 143 -6.95 -23.48 -12.24
N VAL A 144 -6.15 -23.06 -11.27
CA VAL A 144 -6.57 -22.35 -10.07
C VAL A 144 -5.64 -21.16 -9.82
N GLY A 145 -6.19 -20.02 -9.46
CA GLY A 145 -5.42 -18.83 -9.12
C GLY A 145 -6.13 -17.98 -8.06
N TRP A 146 -5.54 -16.84 -7.70
CA TRP A 146 -6.10 -15.92 -6.72
C TRP A 146 -6.08 -14.49 -7.24
N SER A 147 -7.08 -13.71 -6.83
CA SER A 147 -7.03 -12.24 -6.85
C SER A 147 -6.62 -11.73 -5.46
N TYR A 148 -5.93 -10.59 -5.44
CA TYR A 148 -5.32 -10.04 -4.24
C TYR A 148 -5.77 -8.58 -4.00
N PRO A 149 -7.02 -8.34 -3.58
CA PRO A 149 -7.56 -6.98 -3.46
C PRO A 149 -6.77 -6.09 -2.49
N GLN A 150 -6.15 -6.68 -1.46
CA GLN A 150 -5.34 -5.91 -0.51
C GLN A 150 -4.04 -5.41 -1.16
N ASP A 151 -3.37 -6.24 -1.95
CA ASP A 151 -2.15 -5.83 -2.68
C ASP A 151 -2.46 -4.74 -3.71
N GLU A 152 -3.60 -4.85 -4.39
CA GLU A 152 -4.07 -3.83 -5.34
C GLU A 152 -4.32 -2.48 -4.66
N LEU A 153 -4.96 -2.47 -3.48
CA LEU A 153 -5.19 -1.26 -2.70
C LEU A 153 -3.86 -0.64 -2.24
N ILE A 154 -2.92 -1.45 -1.75
CA ILE A 154 -1.59 -0.98 -1.34
C ILE A 154 -0.83 -0.40 -2.54
N ALA A 155 -0.90 -1.06 -3.71
CA ALA A 155 -0.26 -0.57 -4.93
C ALA A 155 -0.83 0.78 -5.39
N ILE A 156 -2.15 0.96 -5.31
CA ILE A 156 -2.82 2.24 -5.63
C ILE A 156 -2.37 3.33 -4.66
N GLN A 157 -2.32 3.06 -3.34
CA GLN A 157 -1.86 4.02 -2.34
C GLN A 157 -0.40 4.43 -2.58
N HIS A 158 0.50 3.49 -2.80
CA HIS A 158 1.90 3.79 -3.12
C HIS A 158 2.08 4.55 -4.44
N ALA A 159 1.28 4.24 -5.46
CA ALA A 159 1.29 4.99 -6.71
C ALA A 159 0.85 6.45 -6.48
N GLN A 160 -0.14 6.68 -5.64
CA GLN A 160 -0.63 7.99 -5.28
C GLN A 160 0.38 8.79 -4.45
N GLU A 161 0.98 8.17 -3.42
CA GLU A 161 2.06 8.77 -2.62
C GLU A 161 3.27 9.13 -3.49
N THR A 162 3.64 8.26 -4.43
CA THR A 162 4.76 8.51 -5.36
C THR A 162 4.43 9.66 -6.32
N ALA A 163 3.19 9.74 -6.81
CA ALA A 163 2.74 10.84 -7.67
C ALA A 163 2.73 12.17 -6.91
N ASP A 164 2.26 12.18 -5.66
CA ASP A 164 2.24 13.35 -4.79
C ASP A 164 3.66 13.81 -4.44
N ALA A 165 4.56 12.87 -4.10
CA ALA A 165 5.98 13.14 -3.85
C ALA A 165 6.68 13.69 -5.11
N LYS A 166 6.36 13.14 -6.28
CA LYS A 166 6.88 13.62 -7.56
C LYS A 166 6.36 15.01 -7.90
N THR A 167 5.10 15.30 -7.62
CA THR A 167 4.50 16.62 -7.78
C THR A 167 5.12 17.62 -6.81
N ALA A 168 5.34 17.24 -5.56
CA ALA A 168 6.03 18.05 -4.56
C ALA A 168 7.51 18.29 -4.93
N SER A 169 8.21 17.32 -5.52
CA SER A 169 9.60 17.46 -5.99
C SER A 169 9.72 18.19 -7.32
N GLN A 170 8.68 18.24 -8.16
CA GLN A 170 8.66 19.02 -9.40
C GLN A 170 8.70 20.53 -9.18
N VAL A 171 8.49 21.02 -7.97
CA VAL A 171 8.81 22.43 -7.61
C VAL A 171 10.32 22.67 -7.63
N ALA A 172 11.12 21.61 -7.49
CA ALA A 172 12.58 21.68 -7.51
C ALA A 172 13.23 21.28 -8.85
N VAL A 173 12.45 20.74 -9.81
CA VAL A 173 13.00 20.32 -11.12
C VAL A 173 12.91 21.48 -12.12
N GLY A 174 14.03 22.13 -12.33
CA GLY A 174 14.19 23.23 -13.28
C GLY A 174 14.80 24.50 -12.68
N ILE A 175 15.10 24.49 -11.39
CA ILE A 175 15.82 25.59 -10.74
C ILE A 175 17.31 25.26 -10.78
N ASP A 176 18.07 25.96 -11.60
CA ASP A 176 19.53 25.89 -11.57
C ASP A 176 20.03 26.63 -10.31
N PRO A 177 20.63 25.94 -9.33
CA PRO A 177 21.11 26.57 -8.10
C PRO A 177 22.11 27.69 -8.34
N ALA A 178 22.82 27.66 -9.47
CA ALA A 178 23.79 28.70 -9.85
C ALA A 178 23.12 30.01 -10.32
N GLN A 179 21.85 29.97 -10.69
CA GLN A 179 21.08 31.14 -11.14
C GLN A 179 20.14 31.70 -10.05
N LEU A 180 20.15 31.10 -8.85
CA LEU A 180 19.31 31.60 -7.76
C LEU A 180 19.84 32.92 -7.22
N ASN A 181 18.97 33.92 -7.24
CA ASN A 181 19.22 35.20 -6.61
C ASN A 181 18.45 35.30 -5.29
N PHE A 182 19.17 35.39 -4.19
CA PHE A 182 18.64 35.58 -2.85
C PHE A 182 18.62 37.03 -2.37
N GLY A 183 18.92 37.97 -3.26
CA GLY A 183 19.00 39.40 -2.98
C GLY A 183 17.63 40.03 -2.73
N TYR A 184 16.95 39.64 -1.66
CA TYR A 184 15.68 40.19 -1.23
C TYR A 184 15.73 40.58 0.24
N ARG A 185 15.17 41.76 0.56
CA ARG A 185 15.06 42.29 1.92
C ARG A 185 13.59 42.24 2.38
N LEU A 186 13.37 41.66 3.55
CA LEU A 186 12.06 41.58 4.19
C LEU A 186 11.96 42.63 5.28
N THR A 187 10.99 43.56 5.18
CA THR A 187 10.73 44.61 6.15
C THR A 187 9.27 44.57 6.61
N GLY A 188 9.00 45.02 7.84
CA GLY A 188 7.67 45.02 8.44
C GLY A 188 7.66 44.35 9.82
N PRO A 189 6.49 44.20 10.42
CA PRO A 189 6.33 43.60 11.72
C PRO A 189 6.77 42.14 11.75
N ASP A 190 7.15 41.67 12.92
CA ASP A 190 7.46 40.27 13.15
C ASP A 190 6.16 39.52 13.44
N VAL A 191 5.67 38.84 12.41
CA VAL A 191 4.38 38.12 12.40
C VAL A 191 4.60 36.66 12.08
N SER A 192 3.71 35.80 12.58
CA SER A 192 3.82 34.34 12.39
C SER A 192 3.80 33.88 10.94
N TRP A 193 3.25 34.67 10.05
CA TRP A 193 3.20 34.44 8.59
C TRP A 193 4.27 35.18 7.79
N LYS A 194 5.28 35.80 8.43
CA LYS A 194 6.39 36.45 7.74
C LYS A 194 7.19 35.42 6.97
N PRO A 195 7.46 35.64 5.66
CA PRO A 195 8.24 34.69 4.88
C PRO A 195 9.61 34.38 5.50
N ALA A 196 9.99 33.13 5.46
CA ALA A 196 11.31 32.69 5.92
C ALA A 196 12.41 33.09 4.93
N GLN A 197 12.12 33.08 3.62
CA GLN A 197 13.07 33.39 2.57
C GLN A 197 12.35 33.81 1.28
N VAL A 198 13.02 34.63 0.47
CA VAL A 198 12.58 34.97 -0.89
C VAL A 198 13.77 34.87 -1.83
N PHE A 199 13.55 34.32 -3.02
CA PHE A 199 14.57 34.22 -4.06
C PHE A 199 13.90 34.19 -5.44
N ASP A 200 14.70 34.37 -6.49
CA ASP A 200 14.27 34.22 -7.90
C ASP A 200 15.25 33.32 -8.67
N ASP A 201 14.78 32.74 -9.78
CA ASP A 201 15.55 31.94 -10.73
C ASP A 201 15.89 32.71 -12.05
N GLY A 202 15.71 34.03 -12.00
CA GLY A 202 15.86 34.88 -13.18
C GLY A 202 14.61 35.02 -14.06
N ALA A 203 13.57 34.17 -13.84
CA ALA A 203 12.30 34.22 -14.54
C ALA A 203 11.10 34.31 -13.59
N LYS A 204 11.18 33.61 -12.49
CA LYS A 204 10.10 33.48 -11.47
C LYS A 204 10.62 33.87 -10.10
N SER A 205 9.72 34.33 -9.25
CA SER A 205 10.02 34.64 -7.87
C SER A 205 9.33 33.64 -6.93
N TYR A 206 10.06 33.25 -5.90
CA TYR A 206 9.65 32.24 -4.91
C TYR A 206 9.66 32.86 -3.51
N VAL A 207 8.52 32.75 -2.82
CA VAL A 207 8.38 33.23 -1.44
C VAL A 207 8.16 32.02 -0.53
N LEU A 208 9.16 31.67 0.27
CA LEU A 208 9.08 30.56 1.22
C LEU A 208 8.39 31.03 2.49
N MET A 209 7.21 30.47 2.73
CA MET A 209 6.44 30.74 3.94
C MET A 209 6.92 29.90 5.12
N PRO A 210 6.69 30.34 6.38
CA PRO A 210 7.07 29.60 7.57
C PRO A 210 6.35 28.27 7.70
N GLU A 211 6.85 27.38 8.57
CA GLU A 211 6.18 26.13 8.91
C GLU A 211 4.82 26.38 9.55
N GLY A 212 3.83 25.55 9.23
CA GLY A 212 2.47 25.69 9.75
C GLY A 212 1.57 26.69 9.03
N ILE A 213 2.06 27.39 7.99
CA ILE A 213 1.25 28.36 7.23
C ILE A 213 -0.02 27.76 6.62
N ALA A 214 0.00 26.47 6.28
CA ALA A 214 -1.17 25.76 5.76
C ALA A 214 -2.36 25.69 6.74
N GLN A 215 -2.13 25.96 8.02
CA GLN A 215 -3.14 25.97 9.08
C GLN A 215 -3.65 27.38 9.40
N THR A 216 -3.10 28.40 8.76
CA THR A 216 -3.44 29.81 8.98
C THR A 216 -3.91 30.45 7.68
N GLU A 217 -4.55 31.63 7.78
CA GLU A 217 -4.95 32.39 6.61
C GLU A 217 -3.74 32.90 5.84
N LEU A 218 -3.65 32.53 4.54
CA LEU A 218 -2.56 32.93 3.67
C LEU A 218 -2.70 34.40 3.30
N PRO A 219 -1.69 35.26 3.57
CA PRO A 219 -1.79 36.67 3.23
C PRO A 219 -1.75 36.89 1.71
N PRO A 220 -2.68 37.65 1.12
CA PRO A 220 -2.64 38.01 -0.28
C PRO A 220 -1.37 38.80 -0.62
N LEU A 221 -0.79 38.49 -1.81
CA LEU A 221 0.41 39.12 -2.34
C LEU A 221 0.03 40.23 -3.34
N PHE A 222 0.61 41.40 -3.14
CA PHE A 222 0.50 42.55 -4.02
C PHE A 222 1.86 42.92 -4.57
N LEU A 223 1.97 43.21 -5.86
CA LEU A 223 3.14 43.83 -6.42
C LEU A 223 2.96 45.36 -6.42
N LEU A 224 4.03 46.06 -6.10
CA LEU A 224 4.04 47.52 -6.20
C LEU A 224 4.62 47.92 -7.55
N GLY A 225 3.76 48.49 -8.40
CA GLY A 225 4.15 49.07 -9.68
C GLY A 225 4.64 50.50 -9.52
N GLU A 226 4.73 51.22 -10.62
CA GLU A 226 5.09 52.64 -10.65
C GLU A 226 4.15 53.47 -9.76
N ARG A 227 4.72 54.41 -9.02
CA ARG A 227 4.02 55.27 -8.04
C ARG A 227 3.39 54.52 -6.84
N ASN A 228 4.00 53.38 -6.45
CA ASN A 228 3.51 52.57 -5.31
C ASN A 228 2.06 52.04 -5.45
N LYS A 229 1.52 51.93 -6.65
CA LYS A 229 0.21 51.38 -6.87
C LYS A 229 0.26 49.85 -6.67
N ALA A 230 -0.51 49.37 -5.72
CA ALA A 230 -0.56 47.92 -5.41
C ALA A 230 -1.47 47.22 -6.44
N GLU A 231 -0.94 46.22 -7.07
CA GLU A 231 -1.69 45.29 -7.94
C GLU A 231 -1.71 43.91 -7.32
N LEU A 232 -2.91 43.32 -7.21
CA LEU A 232 -3.03 41.93 -6.82
C LEU A 232 -2.43 41.04 -7.91
N VAL A 233 -1.55 40.12 -7.56
CA VAL A 233 -0.91 39.23 -8.51
C VAL A 233 -1.38 37.79 -8.30
N ASN A 234 -1.56 37.09 -9.42
CA ASN A 234 -1.79 35.66 -9.37
C ASN A 234 -0.49 34.93 -9.02
N TYR A 235 -0.56 34.08 -8.03
CA TYR A 235 0.52 33.20 -7.64
C TYR A 235 0.01 31.77 -7.49
N ARG A 236 0.89 30.80 -7.62
CA ARG A 236 0.61 29.40 -7.35
C ARG A 236 1.15 29.03 -5.98
N VAL A 237 0.40 28.23 -5.23
CA VAL A 237 0.85 27.68 -3.95
C VAL A 237 1.35 26.28 -4.20
N SER A 238 2.59 25.99 -3.80
CA SER A 238 3.16 24.66 -3.86
C SER A 238 3.93 24.36 -2.58
N GLY A 239 3.35 23.50 -1.75
CA GLY A 239 3.83 23.29 -0.40
C GLY A 239 3.84 24.61 0.39
N ARG A 240 5.02 25.02 0.83
CA ARG A 240 5.25 26.29 1.55
C ARG A 240 5.65 27.47 0.63
N TYR A 241 5.72 27.25 -0.70
CA TYR A 241 6.13 28.27 -1.64
C TYR A 241 4.93 28.97 -2.28
N LEU A 242 4.99 30.31 -2.31
CA LEU A 242 4.21 31.12 -3.23
C LEU A 242 5.08 31.35 -4.46
N ILE A 243 4.63 30.91 -5.63
CA ILE A 243 5.37 31.00 -6.88
C ILE A 243 4.70 32.04 -7.75
N ILE A 244 5.44 33.07 -8.09
CA ILE A 244 5.05 34.17 -8.95
C ILE A 244 5.74 33.99 -10.30
N ASP A 245 4.99 33.87 -11.39
CA ASP A 245 5.52 33.60 -12.74
C ASP A 245 6.15 34.86 -13.39
N ARG A 246 6.69 35.75 -12.58
CA ARG A 246 7.47 36.92 -13.00
C ARG A 246 8.37 37.41 -11.88
N LEU A 247 9.36 38.21 -12.24
CA LEU A 247 10.20 38.96 -11.29
C LEU A 247 9.47 40.21 -10.80
N PHE A 248 9.79 40.66 -9.59
CA PHE A 248 9.31 41.93 -9.05
C PHE A 248 10.42 42.67 -8.33
N THR A 249 10.29 44.01 -8.29
CA THR A 249 11.18 44.86 -7.52
C THR A 249 10.71 45.03 -6.10
N VAL A 250 9.40 45.24 -5.91
CA VAL A 250 8.77 45.39 -4.59
C VAL A 250 7.45 44.63 -4.56
N ALA A 251 7.25 43.84 -3.52
CA ALA A 251 6.00 43.16 -3.24
C ALA A 251 5.58 43.36 -1.78
N GLU A 252 4.30 43.19 -1.49
CA GLU A 252 3.76 43.24 -0.15
C GLU A 252 2.81 42.09 0.12
N LEU A 253 3.02 41.41 1.20
CA LEU A 253 2.04 40.51 1.82
C LEU A 253 1.22 41.32 2.82
N ARG A 254 -0.10 41.28 2.72
CA ARG A 254 -1.00 42.09 3.54
C ARG A 254 -2.05 41.19 4.22
N LEU A 255 -2.19 41.29 5.53
CA LEU A 255 -3.20 40.55 6.28
C LEU A 255 -3.93 41.48 7.27
N GLY A 256 -5.25 41.28 7.40
CA GLY A 256 -6.13 42.02 8.27
C GLY A 256 -6.93 43.13 7.58
N THR A 257 -8.14 43.41 8.08
CA THR A 257 -9.08 44.36 7.50
C THR A 257 -9.08 45.73 8.16
N LYS A 258 -8.96 45.82 9.50
CA LYS A 258 -9.01 47.08 10.25
C LYS A 258 -7.64 47.63 10.67
N LYS A 259 -6.69 46.74 10.97
CA LYS A 259 -5.26 47.06 11.20
C LYS A 259 -4.46 46.14 10.32
N GLN A 260 -4.26 46.55 9.10
CA GLN A 260 -3.54 45.76 8.11
C GLN A 260 -2.06 45.64 8.51
N GLN A 261 -1.60 44.42 8.70
CA GLN A 261 -0.19 44.12 8.86
C GLN A 261 0.42 43.91 7.46
N ILE A 262 1.54 44.56 7.20
CA ILE A 262 2.18 44.57 5.89
C ILE A 262 3.63 44.10 6.07
N VAL A 263 3.99 43.02 5.37
CA VAL A 263 5.39 42.59 5.19
C VAL A 263 5.77 42.95 3.78
N ARG A 264 6.78 43.82 3.63
CA ARG A 264 7.30 44.28 2.33
C ARG A 264 8.53 43.48 1.97
N ILE A 265 8.58 43.06 0.74
CA ILE A 265 9.66 42.33 0.10
C ILE A 265 10.27 43.23 -0.96
N THR A 266 11.55 43.58 -0.84
CA THR A 266 12.24 44.46 -1.80
C THR A 266 13.43 43.72 -2.39
N ARG A 267 13.52 43.65 -3.70
CA ARG A 267 14.69 43.12 -4.41
C ARG A 267 15.83 44.08 -4.26
N THR A 268 16.96 43.62 -3.71
CA THR A 268 18.20 44.40 -3.58
C THR A 268 18.99 44.24 -4.87
N SER A 269 19.50 45.36 -5.41
CA SER A 269 20.41 45.31 -6.55
C SER A 269 21.76 44.75 -6.12
N ALA A 270 22.48 44.09 -7.02
CA ALA A 270 23.80 43.49 -6.77
C ALA A 270 24.87 44.52 -6.31
N ALA A 271 24.57 45.81 -6.35
CA ALA A 271 25.47 46.88 -5.92
C ALA A 271 25.53 47.11 -4.41
N GLU A 272 24.51 46.66 -3.63
CA GLU A 272 24.46 46.88 -2.18
C GLU A 272 25.17 45.79 -1.34
N HIS A 273 25.73 44.76 -1.97
CA HIS A 273 26.40 43.64 -1.24
C HIS A 273 27.92 43.86 -1.10
N ARG A 274 28.47 45.06 -1.41
CA ARG A 274 29.91 45.39 -1.32
C ARG A 274 30.21 46.57 -0.40
N SER A 275 29.46 46.80 0.65
CA SER A 275 29.82 47.77 1.67
C SER A 275 29.72 47.15 3.08
#